data_1e13dd3e03756945b6e68a7fab122c1e
#
_entry.id   1e13dd3e03756945b6e68a7fab122c1e
#
_cell.length_a   1.000
_cell.length_b   1.000
_cell.length_c   1.000
_cell.angle_alpha   90.00
_cell.angle_beta   90.00
_cell.angle_gamma   90.00
#
_symmetry.space_group_name_H-M   'P 1'
#
loop_
_entity.id
_entity.type
_entity.pdbx_description
1 polymer ?
#
loop_
_entity_poly.entity_id
_entity_poly.type
_entity_poly.pdbx_seq_one_letter_code
_entity_poly.pdbx_strand_id
1 'polypeptide(L)'
;MSKILKTISIIFVVVLFQGNSYAGSKWGKGELKLDDFVVTEFIKYIKGNVTSTPFLFAVSEDGWGYNYYYCESGMACSGGAENILKECSKYSNGVDCYLFARKRTVKWKNGINPGKGKASKFSRKWSDAEIKQKLIELGFYK
;
A
#
# COMPACT_ATOMS: atom_id res chain seq x y z
N MET A 1 -14.46 -55.83 -46.24
CA MET A 1 -13.84 -54.49 -46.32
C MET A 1 -14.20 -53.72 -45.07
N SER A 2 -13.27 -53.60 -44.19
CA SER A 2 -13.47 -52.95 -42.89
C SER A 2 -13.21 -51.45 -43.04
N LYS A 3 -14.24 -50.62 -42.87
CA LYS A 3 -14.06 -49.17 -42.76
C LYS A 3 -13.78 -48.83 -41.33
N ILE A 4 -12.53 -48.50 -41.10
CA ILE A 4 -12.08 -47.99 -39.81
C ILE A 4 -12.57 -46.55 -39.68
N LEU A 5 -13.61 -46.36 -38.88
CA LEU A 5 -14.04 -45.02 -38.47
C LEU A 5 -13.06 -44.48 -37.44
N LYS A 6 -12.22 -43.56 -37.86
CA LYS A 6 -11.35 -42.82 -36.94
C LYS A 6 -12.20 -41.78 -36.19
N THR A 7 -12.60 -42.10 -35.00
CA THR A 7 -13.21 -41.15 -34.09
C THR A 7 -12.12 -40.21 -33.57
N ILE A 8 -12.08 -39.01 -34.11
CA ILE A 8 -11.22 -37.94 -33.56
C ILE A 8 -11.90 -37.42 -32.32
N SER A 9 -11.38 -37.85 -31.19
CA SER A 9 -11.78 -37.30 -29.88
C SER A 9 -11.16 -35.89 -29.73
N ILE A 10 -11.95 -34.89 -29.99
CA ILE A 10 -11.55 -33.51 -29.71
C ILE A 10 -11.66 -33.33 -28.21
N ILE A 11 -10.52 -33.42 -27.56
CA ILE A 11 -10.41 -33.05 -26.15
C ILE A 11 -10.48 -31.51 -26.09
N PHE A 12 -11.66 -31.01 -25.77
CA PHE A 12 -11.82 -29.62 -25.38
C PHE A 12 -11.09 -29.42 -24.02
N VAL A 13 -9.86 -28.94 -24.09
CA VAL A 13 -9.19 -28.42 -22.92
C VAL A 13 -9.87 -27.10 -22.58
N VAL A 14 -10.86 -27.17 -21.70
CA VAL A 14 -11.42 -25.98 -21.06
C VAL A 14 -10.35 -25.48 -20.09
N VAL A 15 -9.53 -24.56 -20.57
CA VAL A 15 -8.68 -23.78 -19.69
C VAL A 15 -9.61 -22.90 -18.88
N LEU A 16 -10.00 -23.39 -17.72
CA LEU A 16 -10.63 -22.57 -16.70
C LEU A 16 -9.59 -21.52 -16.30
N PHE A 17 -9.67 -20.35 -16.90
CA PHE A 17 -9.12 -19.17 -16.31
C PHE A 17 -9.85 -19.00 -14.97
N GLN A 18 -9.35 -19.64 -13.96
CA GLN A 18 -9.65 -19.23 -12.59
C GLN A 18 -9.05 -17.85 -12.47
N GLY A 19 -9.85 -16.85 -12.75
CA GLY A 19 -9.56 -15.51 -12.32
C GLY A 19 -9.41 -15.60 -10.81
N ASN A 20 -8.18 -15.67 -10.36
CA ASN A 20 -7.89 -15.43 -8.97
C ASN A 20 -8.33 -13.99 -8.72
N SER A 21 -9.57 -13.82 -8.30
CA SER A 21 -9.94 -12.62 -7.59
C SER A 21 -9.14 -12.66 -6.30
N TYR A 22 -7.91 -12.20 -6.36
CA TYR A 22 -7.20 -11.80 -5.18
C TYR A 22 -8.08 -10.72 -4.55
N ALA A 23 -8.79 -11.08 -3.48
CA ALA A 23 -9.12 -10.11 -2.47
C ALA A 23 -7.77 -9.59 -1.98
N GLY A 24 -7.19 -8.66 -2.77
CA GLY A 24 -5.82 -8.22 -2.61
C GLY A 24 -5.67 -7.66 -1.22
N SER A 25 -4.60 -8.00 -0.54
CA SER A 25 -4.20 -7.32 0.68
C SER A 25 -4.30 -5.81 0.43
N LYS A 26 -4.98 -5.09 1.30
CA LYS A 26 -5.03 -3.61 1.26
C LYS A 26 -3.65 -3.00 1.52
N TRP A 27 -2.73 -3.77 2.07
CA TRP A 27 -1.35 -3.39 2.32
C TRP A 27 -0.52 -3.53 1.05
N GLY A 28 0.26 -2.50 0.76
CA GLY A 28 1.16 -2.52 -0.37
C GLY A 28 2.35 -3.47 -0.17
N LYS A 29 2.89 -3.94 -1.28
CA LYS A 29 4.09 -4.77 -1.34
C LYS A 29 4.80 -4.59 -2.66
N GLY A 30 6.09 -4.92 -2.67
CA GLY A 30 6.94 -4.74 -3.82
C GLY A 30 7.70 -3.41 -3.81
N GLU A 31 8.49 -3.20 -4.84
CA GLU A 31 9.29 -1.98 -4.97
C GLU A 31 8.38 -0.74 -5.02
N LEU A 32 8.77 0.27 -4.26
CA LEU A 32 8.10 1.56 -4.22
C LEU A 32 9.13 2.66 -3.95
N LYS A 33 9.10 3.71 -4.76
CA LYS A 33 9.83 4.95 -4.49
C LYS A 33 8.86 6.10 -4.39
N LEU A 34 8.90 6.77 -3.26
CA LEU A 34 8.04 7.92 -2.99
C LEU A 34 8.59 9.17 -3.67
N ASP A 35 7.71 9.92 -4.32
CA ASP A 35 8.02 11.26 -4.80
C ASP A 35 8.30 12.23 -3.64
N ASP A 36 9.08 13.26 -3.89
CA ASP A 36 9.45 14.28 -2.90
C ASP A 36 8.22 14.90 -2.20
N PHE A 37 7.16 15.11 -2.96
CA PHE A 37 5.91 15.65 -2.45
C PHE A 37 5.23 14.67 -1.48
N VAL A 38 5.18 13.39 -1.82
CA VAL A 38 4.61 12.34 -0.97
C VAL A 38 5.42 12.19 0.31
N VAL A 39 6.75 12.27 0.22
CA VAL A 39 7.63 12.27 1.41
C VAL A 39 7.32 13.45 2.32
N THR A 40 7.13 14.64 1.76
CA THR A 40 6.76 15.83 2.54
C THR A 40 5.45 15.62 3.30
N GLU A 41 4.45 15.05 2.65
CA GLU A 41 3.15 14.77 3.27
C GLU A 41 3.23 13.62 4.29
N PHE A 42 4.06 12.62 4.04
CA PHE A 42 4.32 11.56 5.02
C PHE A 42 4.98 12.10 6.29
N ILE A 43 5.90 13.05 6.17
CA ILE A 43 6.50 13.72 7.33
C ILE A 43 5.44 14.44 8.16
N LYS A 44 4.54 15.18 7.53
CA LYS A 44 3.41 15.83 8.21
C LYS A 44 2.52 14.80 8.91
N TYR A 45 2.23 13.70 8.25
CA TYR A 45 1.47 12.59 8.81
C TYR A 45 2.14 12.01 10.06
N ILE A 46 3.43 11.73 10.01
CA ILE A 46 4.17 11.17 11.15
C ILE A 46 4.20 12.13 12.34
N LYS A 47 4.38 13.42 12.09
CA LYS A 47 4.40 14.42 13.16
C LYS A 47 3.02 14.59 13.82
N GLY A 48 1.97 14.47 13.04
CA GLY A 48 0.61 14.67 13.53
C GLY A 48 0.38 16.07 14.09
N ASN A 49 -0.60 16.19 14.93
CA ASN A 49 -0.86 17.42 15.67
C ASN A 49 -1.20 17.10 17.16
N VAL A 50 -1.49 18.14 17.94
CA VAL A 50 -1.72 18.01 19.39
C VAL A 50 -3.00 17.24 19.71
N THR A 51 -4.01 17.33 18.84
CA THR A 51 -5.37 16.81 19.07
C THR A 51 -5.68 15.53 18.31
N SER A 52 -4.84 15.12 17.37
CA SER A 52 -5.09 13.94 16.54
C SER A 52 -3.83 13.12 16.31
N THR A 53 -4.03 11.82 16.18
CA THR A 53 -2.97 10.84 15.95
C THR A 53 -3.05 10.29 14.54
N PRO A 54 -1.94 10.10 13.83
CA PRO A 54 -1.95 9.46 12.53
C PRO A 54 -2.54 8.05 12.62
N PHE A 55 -3.39 7.71 11.68
CA PHE A 55 -4.05 6.40 11.65
C PHE A 55 -3.70 5.57 10.42
N LEU A 56 -4.01 6.06 9.21
CA LEU A 56 -3.68 5.38 7.97
C LEU A 56 -3.06 6.34 6.96
N PHE A 57 -2.06 5.87 6.22
CA PHE A 57 -1.48 6.53 5.07
C PHE A 57 -1.50 5.57 3.88
N ALA A 58 -2.08 6.01 2.78
CA ALA A 58 -2.15 5.28 1.52
C ALA A 58 -1.26 5.93 0.48
N VAL A 59 -0.69 5.13 -0.41
CA VAL A 59 0.17 5.59 -1.50
C VAL A 59 -0.22 4.85 -2.78
N SER A 60 -0.20 5.56 -3.91
CA SER A 60 -0.31 4.93 -5.22
C SER A 60 0.92 4.08 -5.53
N GLU A 61 0.74 3.01 -6.29
CA GLU A 61 1.82 2.07 -6.61
C GLU A 61 2.99 2.70 -7.38
N ASP A 62 2.77 3.85 -8.03
CA ASP A 62 3.82 4.64 -8.69
C ASP A 62 4.53 5.64 -7.76
N GLY A 63 4.10 5.77 -6.52
CA GLY A 63 4.70 6.65 -5.52
C GLY A 63 4.35 8.13 -5.64
N TRP A 64 3.45 8.52 -6.55
CA TRP A 64 3.11 9.92 -6.83
C TRP A 64 1.84 10.42 -6.14
N GLY A 65 0.95 9.52 -5.77
CA GLY A 65 -0.31 9.86 -5.12
C GLY A 65 -0.37 9.36 -3.70
N TYR A 66 -1.14 10.03 -2.88
CA TYR A 66 -1.32 9.66 -1.49
C TYR A 66 -2.70 10.10 -0.97
N ASN A 67 -3.09 9.52 0.13
CA ASN A 67 -4.15 10.02 0.99
C ASN A 67 -3.91 9.52 2.42
N TYR A 68 -4.33 10.30 3.41
CA TYR A 68 -4.20 9.90 4.79
C TYR A 68 -5.25 10.56 5.68
N TYR A 69 -5.44 9.99 6.86
CA TYR A 69 -6.27 10.63 7.88
C TYR A 69 -5.76 10.34 9.29
N TYR A 70 -6.21 11.17 10.20
CA TYR A 70 -5.93 11.10 11.61
C TYR A 70 -7.14 10.62 12.40
N CYS A 71 -6.86 10.05 13.58
CA CYS A 71 -7.87 9.87 14.62
C CYS A 71 -7.88 11.06 15.55
N GLU A 72 -9.05 11.61 15.79
CA GLU A 72 -9.21 12.62 16.82
C GLU A 72 -8.99 12.02 18.21
N SER A 73 -8.40 12.81 19.10
CA SER A 73 -8.13 12.41 20.48
C SER A 73 -9.43 11.99 21.20
N GLY A 74 -9.43 10.82 21.82
CA GLY A 74 -10.57 10.28 22.56
C GLY A 74 -11.60 9.52 21.70
N MET A 75 -11.40 9.44 20.38
CA MET A 75 -12.26 8.65 19.50
C MET A 75 -11.59 7.33 19.09
N ALA A 76 -12.38 6.25 19.09
CA ALA A 76 -11.93 4.98 18.53
C ALA A 76 -11.82 5.10 17.01
N CYS A 77 -10.64 4.86 16.46
CA CYS A 77 -10.43 4.78 15.03
C CYS A 77 -10.63 3.36 14.53
N SER A 78 -11.64 3.18 13.70
CA SER A 78 -11.89 1.92 13.03
C SER A 78 -12.38 2.16 11.60
N GLY A 79 -12.08 1.26 10.69
CA GLY A 79 -12.53 1.32 9.31
C GLY A 79 -11.79 2.37 8.46
N GLY A 80 -12.44 2.85 7.43
CA GLY A 80 -11.93 3.92 6.54
C GLY A 80 -10.89 3.48 5.51
N ALA A 81 -10.37 2.25 5.56
CA ALA A 81 -9.35 1.79 4.62
C ALA A 81 -9.85 1.78 3.17
N GLU A 82 -11.05 1.31 2.92
CA GLU A 82 -11.61 1.30 1.56
C GLU A 82 -11.80 2.71 1.01
N ASN A 83 -12.31 3.60 1.84
CA ASN A 83 -12.55 4.98 1.43
C ASN A 83 -11.24 5.72 1.15
N ILE A 84 -10.23 5.55 2.02
CA ILE A 84 -8.93 6.20 1.83
C ILE A 84 -8.23 5.71 0.56
N LEU A 85 -8.32 4.41 0.25
CA LEU A 85 -7.76 3.83 -0.97
C LEU A 85 -8.48 4.31 -2.22
N LYS A 86 -9.79 4.38 -2.18
CA LYS A 86 -10.62 4.90 -3.28
C LYS A 86 -10.31 6.36 -3.58
N GLU A 87 -10.25 7.20 -2.57
CA GLU A 87 -9.91 8.62 -2.72
C GLU A 87 -8.46 8.81 -3.19
N CYS A 88 -7.53 8.02 -2.66
CA CYS A 88 -6.14 8.02 -3.12
C CYS A 88 -6.04 7.69 -4.61
N SER A 89 -6.70 6.65 -5.08
CA SER A 89 -6.71 6.26 -6.50
C SER A 89 -7.34 7.34 -7.38
N LYS A 90 -8.41 7.97 -6.92
CA LYS A 90 -9.05 9.09 -7.60
C LYS A 90 -8.11 10.27 -7.79
N TYR A 91 -7.37 10.66 -6.76
CA TYR A 91 -6.37 11.73 -6.82
C TYR A 91 -5.10 11.34 -7.59
N SER A 92 -4.88 10.07 -7.81
CA SER A 92 -3.73 9.52 -8.52
C SER A 92 -4.05 9.17 -9.98
N ASN A 93 -5.05 9.79 -10.58
CA ASN A 93 -5.48 9.57 -11.96
C ASN A 93 -5.86 8.09 -12.26
N GLY A 94 -6.45 7.40 -11.30
CA GLY A 94 -6.88 6.01 -11.43
C GLY A 94 -5.79 4.98 -11.16
N VAL A 95 -4.58 5.40 -10.77
CA VAL A 95 -3.52 4.48 -10.33
C VAL A 95 -3.93 3.85 -9.01
N ASP A 96 -3.79 2.54 -8.89
CA ASP A 96 -4.16 1.81 -7.68
C ASP A 96 -3.33 2.26 -6.48
N CYS A 97 -4.02 2.43 -5.35
CA CYS A 97 -3.42 2.77 -4.09
C CYS A 97 -3.50 1.60 -3.11
N TYR A 98 -2.51 1.53 -2.25
CA TYR A 98 -2.43 0.56 -1.17
C TYR A 98 -2.06 1.24 0.13
N LEU A 99 -2.38 0.61 1.25
CA LEU A 99 -1.98 1.13 2.55
C LEU A 99 -0.47 1.03 2.72
N PHE A 100 0.14 2.13 3.09
CA PHE A 100 1.57 2.27 3.31
C PHE A 100 1.93 2.16 4.80
N ALA A 101 1.20 2.89 5.63
CA ALA A 101 1.45 2.92 7.07
C ALA A 101 0.15 2.88 7.87
N ARG A 102 0.24 2.29 9.06
CA ARG A 102 -0.77 2.36 10.10
C ARG A 102 -0.14 3.00 11.33
N LYS A 103 -0.79 4.05 11.84
CA LYS A 103 -0.17 4.88 12.87
C LYS A 103 1.22 5.30 12.39
N ARG A 104 2.26 5.08 13.16
CA ARG A 104 3.64 5.43 12.80
C ARG A 104 4.50 4.24 12.36
N THR A 105 3.86 3.15 11.96
CA THR A 105 4.55 1.96 11.47
C THR A 105 4.31 1.78 9.97
N VAL A 106 5.35 1.77 9.17
CA VAL A 106 5.27 1.47 7.74
C VAL A 106 5.10 -0.03 7.55
N LYS A 107 3.99 -0.42 6.96
CA LYS A 107 3.58 -1.81 6.75
C LYS A 107 3.88 -2.34 5.35
N TRP A 108 4.14 -1.46 4.39
CA TRP A 108 4.49 -1.85 3.03
C TRP A 108 5.77 -2.69 3.02
N LYS A 109 5.70 -3.86 2.42
CA LYS A 109 6.84 -4.78 2.32
C LYS A 109 7.48 -4.68 0.95
N ASN A 110 8.69 -4.17 0.89
CA ASN A 110 9.46 -3.98 -0.36
C ASN A 110 10.71 -4.87 -0.47
N GLY A 111 10.87 -5.84 0.43
CA GLY A 111 12.07 -6.69 0.53
C GLY A 111 13.13 -6.17 1.50
N ILE A 112 13.08 -4.90 1.89
CA ILE A 112 13.98 -4.28 2.89
C ILE A 112 13.22 -4.02 4.19
N ASN A 113 12.05 -3.37 4.09
CA ASN A 113 11.19 -3.10 5.23
C ASN A 113 10.43 -4.35 5.67
N PRO A 114 10.57 -4.79 6.95
CA PRO A 114 9.83 -5.96 7.44
C PRO A 114 8.33 -5.71 7.65
N GLY A 115 7.88 -4.47 7.63
CA GLY A 115 6.47 -4.09 7.80
C GLY A 115 5.94 -4.23 9.23
N LYS A 116 6.81 -4.37 10.20
CA LYS A 116 6.45 -4.54 11.62
C LYS A 116 7.62 -4.21 12.55
N GLY A 117 7.29 -3.99 13.80
CA GLY A 117 8.25 -3.82 14.88
C GLY A 117 9.02 -2.51 14.80
N LYS A 118 10.08 -2.43 15.60
CA LYS A 118 10.90 -1.23 15.76
C LYS A 118 11.57 -0.77 14.47
N ALA A 119 11.96 -1.72 13.61
CA ALA A 119 12.61 -1.43 12.34
C ALA A 119 11.74 -0.59 11.40
N SER A 120 10.41 -0.75 11.47
CA SER A 120 9.43 -0.08 10.60
C SER A 120 8.74 1.11 11.27
N LYS A 121 9.08 1.41 12.52
CA LYS A 121 8.42 2.44 13.34
C LYS A 121 9.13 3.79 13.22
N PHE A 122 8.32 4.84 13.07
CA PHE A 122 8.73 6.24 13.04
C PHE A 122 8.36 6.94 14.34
N SER A 123 9.03 8.04 14.65
CA SER A 123 8.74 8.86 15.84
C SER A 123 8.33 10.27 15.43
N ARG A 124 7.29 10.80 16.09
CA ARG A 124 6.89 12.20 15.92
C ARG A 124 7.96 13.19 16.39
N LYS A 125 8.88 12.73 17.21
CA LYS A 125 9.97 13.55 17.76
C LYS A 125 11.15 13.70 16.81
N TRP A 126 11.19 12.90 15.76
CA TRP A 126 12.28 12.98 14.78
C TRP A 126 12.18 14.25 13.94
N SER A 127 13.32 14.78 13.55
CA SER A 127 13.40 15.85 12.55
C SER A 127 12.93 15.35 11.18
N ASP A 128 12.64 16.28 10.29
CA ASP A 128 12.33 15.97 8.89
C ASP A 128 13.45 15.16 8.23
N ALA A 129 14.71 15.53 8.50
CA ALA A 129 15.87 14.82 7.98
C ALA A 129 15.96 13.38 8.50
N GLU A 130 15.67 13.15 9.78
CA GLU A 130 15.66 11.81 10.37
C GLU A 130 14.55 10.92 9.76
N ILE A 131 13.37 11.48 9.52
CA ILE A 131 12.27 10.76 8.86
C ILE A 131 12.64 10.42 7.41
N LYS A 132 13.21 11.36 6.66
CA LYS A 132 13.71 11.12 5.31
C LYS A 132 14.79 10.04 5.27
N GLN A 133 15.76 10.12 6.18
CA GLN A 133 16.83 9.14 6.27
C GLN A 133 16.28 7.75 6.55
N LYS A 134 15.28 7.63 7.43
CA LYS A 134 14.62 6.35 7.71
C LYS A 134 13.91 5.78 6.46
N LEU A 135 13.24 6.62 5.69
CA LEU A 135 12.63 6.22 4.43
C LEU A 135 13.68 5.72 3.42
N ILE A 136 14.84 6.36 3.35
CA ILE A 136 15.98 5.92 2.52
C ILE A 136 16.47 4.53 2.97
N GLU A 137 16.72 4.36 4.26
CA GLU A 137 17.17 3.09 4.85
C GLU A 137 16.19 1.94 4.58
N LEU A 138 14.90 2.22 4.60
CA LEU A 138 13.84 1.25 4.30
C LEU A 138 13.62 1.05 2.79
N GLY A 139 14.33 1.77 1.93
CA GLY A 139 14.26 1.62 0.48
C GLY A 139 13.09 2.31 -0.21
N PHE A 140 12.41 3.25 0.47
CA PHE A 140 11.24 3.97 -0.08
C PHE A 140 11.56 5.35 -0.65
N TYR A 141 12.75 5.85 -0.48
CA TYR A 141 13.15 7.16 -0.97
C TYR A 141 14.59 7.12 -1.47
N LYS A 142 14.96 7.97 -2.41
CA LYS A 142 16.21 8.06 -3.21
C LYS A 142 17.36 7.17 -2.80
#